data_fd52ef68a6b765271d1702b972908ec6
#
_entry.id   fd52ef68a6b765271d1702b972908ec6
#
_cell.length_a   1.000
_cell.length_b   1.000
_cell.length_c   1.000
_cell.angle_alpha   90.00
_cell.angle_beta   90.00
_cell.angle_gamma   90.00
#
_symmetry.space_group_name_H-M   'P 1'
#
loop_
_entity.id
_entity.type
_entity.pdbx_description
1 polymer ?
#
loop_
_entity_poly.entity_id
_entity_poly.type
_entity_poly.pdbx_seq_one_letter_code
_entity_poly.pdbx_strand_id
1 'polypeptide(L)'
;MDLFEYQARDLFEAHGVPVLGGIVATTPEQARAAAEQLGTSVVVVKAQVKTGGRGKAGGVKLARSPEEAEQRAAEILGMDIKGHTVNAVMIAEGADIAEEYYFSLLLDRANRNYLAMCSVEGGMDIETLAVERPEALAKIAVDPLVGIDRAKADEIVAAAGFAEADRAEVARVLTLLGAVYREVDATLVEVNPLVKTGDGRIVALDGKVTLDDNASIRHPDWTQYADEASDDPLEVRAREKHLNYVKLDGSVGVIGNGAGLVMSTLDVVAKAGADLPGSPRPANFLDIGGGASAEVMANGLEIILSDGQVKSVFVNVFGGITACSEVARGIIDALAILGEKATKPIVVRLDGNAVEIGRHMLNEASHPLITLEETMDAAARRAAELAAAAE
;
A
#
# COMPACT_ATOMS: atom_id res chain seq x y z
N MET A 1 2.28 2.66 5.56
CA MET A 1 1.93 3.80 4.65
C MET A 1 3.09 4.06 3.71
N ASP A 2 2.86 4.00 2.38
CA ASP A 2 3.88 4.36 1.39
C ASP A 2 3.90 5.87 1.17
N LEU A 3 5.11 6.44 1.15
CA LEU A 3 5.32 7.85 0.83
C LEU A 3 5.49 8.05 -0.68
N PHE A 4 5.11 9.24 -1.17
CA PHE A 4 5.56 9.70 -2.48
C PHE A 4 7.07 9.97 -2.48
N GLU A 5 7.69 9.94 -3.65
CA GLU A 5 9.13 10.23 -3.78
C GLU A 5 9.52 11.60 -3.18
N TYR A 6 8.71 12.65 -3.43
CA TYR A 6 9.00 13.98 -2.87
C TYR A 6 8.94 13.98 -1.34
N GLN A 7 7.99 13.23 -0.73
CA GLN A 7 7.90 13.10 0.73
C GLN A 7 9.10 12.33 1.30
N ALA A 8 9.53 11.27 0.62
CA ALA A 8 10.73 10.54 0.99
C ALA A 8 11.98 11.41 0.86
N ARG A 9 12.09 12.20 -0.22
CA ARG A 9 13.17 13.15 -0.43
C ARG A 9 13.23 14.20 0.69
N ASP A 10 12.10 14.79 1.05
CA ASP A 10 12.04 15.83 2.11
C ASP A 10 12.38 15.22 3.48
N LEU A 11 11.96 14.00 3.73
CA LEU A 11 12.33 13.23 4.91
C LEU A 11 13.85 12.98 4.97
N PHE A 12 14.46 12.60 3.85
CA PHE A 12 15.91 12.42 3.75
C PHE A 12 16.67 13.72 4.02
N GLU A 13 16.23 14.82 3.41
CA GLU A 13 16.83 16.15 3.62
C GLU A 13 16.76 16.57 5.09
N ALA A 14 15.62 16.38 5.74
CA ALA A 14 15.43 16.70 7.15
C ALA A 14 16.39 15.93 8.09
N HIS A 15 16.85 14.74 7.67
CA HIS A 15 17.82 13.91 8.41
C HIS A 15 19.27 14.07 7.91
N GLY A 16 19.52 15.06 7.04
CA GLY A 16 20.86 15.35 6.53
C GLY A 16 21.40 14.38 5.48
N VAL A 17 20.55 13.50 4.93
CA VAL A 17 20.92 12.70 3.75
C VAL A 17 21.06 13.66 2.55
N PRO A 18 22.18 13.59 1.80
CA PRO A 18 22.33 14.43 0.61
C PRO A 18 21.28 14.09 -0.46
N VAL A 19 20.49 15.07 -0.84
CA VAL A 19 19.48 15.01 -1.90
C VAL A 19 19.64 16.20 -2.84
N LEU A 20 19.04 16.13 -4.03
CA LEU A 20 18.94 17.27 -4.93
C LEU A 20 17.71 18.12 -4.62
N GLY A 21 17.72 19.39 -5.03
CA GLY A 21 16.56 20.26 -4.97
C GLY A 21 15.37 19.67 -5.73
N GLY A 22 14.16 19.80 -5.16
CA GLY A 22 12.93 19.32 -5.77
C GLY A 22 11.73 20.14 -5.33
N ILE A 23 10.83 20.46 -6.26
CA ILE A 23 9.62 21.25 -6.02
C ILE A 23 8.44 20.53 -6.66
N VAL A 24 7.35 20.32 -5.87
CA VAL A 24 6.13 19.67 -6.34
C VAL A 24 5.26 20.66 -7.11
N ALA A 25 4.67 20.20 -8.21
CA ALA A 25 3.72 20.93 -9.04
C ALA A 25 2.51 20.05 -9.38
N THR A 26 1.31 20.62 -9.33
CA THR A 26 0.05 19.97 -9.70
C THR A 26 -0.54 20.52 -11.00
N THR A 27 0.08 21.58 -11.55
CA THR A 27 -0.26 22.14 -12.87
C THR A 27 1.00 22.39 -13.69
N PRO A 28 0.88 22.46 -15.04
CA PRO A 28 2.00 22.78 -15.91
C PRO A 28 2.65 24.14 -15.60
N GLU A 29 1.87 25.15 -15.26
CA GLU A 29 2.34 26.49 -14.92
C GLU A 29 3.18 26.48 -13.63
N GLN A 30 2.75 25.70 -12.64
CA GLN A 30 3.54 25.49 -11.40
C GLN A 30 4.86 24.79 -11.70
N ALA A 31 4.87 23.83 -12.64
CA ALA A 31 6.10 23.14 -13.04
C ALA A 31 7.09 24.09 -13.69
N ARG A 32 6.63 25.03 -14.51
CA ARG A 32 7.46 26.11 -15.08
C ARG A 32 8.05 26.98 -13.97
N ALA A 33 7.20 27.47 -13.06
CA ALA A 33 7.66 28.30 -11.95
C ALA A 33 8.68 27.58 -11.04
N ALA A 34 8.47 26.28 -10.81
CA ALA A 34 9.41 25.44 -10.07
C ALA A 34 10.76 25.32 -10.77
N ALA A 35 10.79 25.15 -12.10
CA ALA A 35 12.03 25.11 -12.89
C ALA A 35 12.76 26.47 -12.86
N GLU A 36 12.02 27.59 -12.96
CA GLU A 36 12.58 28.94 -12.81
C GLU A 36 13.20 29.14 -11.42
N GLN A 37 12.54 28.66 -10.36
CA GLN A 37 13.02 28.77 -8.96
C GLN A 37 14.27 27.93 -8.72
N LEU A 38 14.36 26.71 -9.26
CA LEU A 38 15.55 25.86 -9.14
C LEU A 38 16.76 26.47 -9.89
N GLY A 39 16.54 27.17 -11.00
CA GLY A 39 17.57 27.94 -11.69
C GLY A 39 18.70 27.10 -12.31
N THR A 40 18.51 25.78 -12.45
CA THR A 40 19.49 24.87 -13.06
C THR A 40 19.28 24.73 -14.56
N SER A 41 20.36 24.42 -15.31
CA SER A 41 20.31 24.29 -16.76
C SER A 41 19.52 23.09 -17.27
N VAL A 42 19.31 22.10 -16.41
CA VAL A 42 18.53 20.89 -16.67
C VAL A 42 17.72 20.56 -15.42
N VAL A 43 16.43 20.29 -15.59
CA VAL A 43 15.57 19.73 -14.57
C VAL A 43 14.97 18.42 -15.04
N VAL A 44 14.54 17.59 -14.10
CA VAL A 44 13.84 16.33 -14.34
C VAL A 44 12.42 16.47 -13.86
N VAL A 45 11.45 16.22 -14.74
CA VAL A 45 10.02 16.20 -14.40
C VAL A 45 9.64 14.75 -14.09
N LYS A 46 9.27 14.48 -12.83
CA LYS A 46 9.03 13.13 -12.33
C LYS A 46 7.60 12.98 -11.85
N ALA A 47 6.84 12.03 -12.44
CA ALA A 47 5.51 11.65 -11.97
C ALA A 47 5.55 11.25 -10.48
N GLN A 48 4.57 11.71 -9.70
CA GLN A 48 4.42 11.34 -8.31
C GLN A 48 3.29 10.33 -8.16
N VAL A 49 3.66 9.06 -8.05
CA VAL A 49 2.76 7.92 -7.79
C VAL A 49 3.44 6.93 -6.85
N LYS A 50 2.67 6.22 -6.05
CA LYS A 50 3.16 5.26 -5.04
C LYS A 50 3.53 3.89 -5.63
N THR A 51 4.02 3.87 -6.89
CA THR A 51 4.46 2.65 -7.58
C THR A 51 5.80 2.85 -8.26
N GLY A 52 6.57 1.76 -8.38
CA GLY A 52 7.84 1.74 -9.09
C GLY A 52 7.69 1.64 -10.61
N GLY A 53 8.80 1.91 -11.34
CA GLY A 53 8.86 1.77 -12.79
C GLY A 53 8.34 2.98 -13.56
N ARG A 54 8.22 4.14 -12.93
CA ARG A 54 7.78 5.42 -13.51
C ARG A 54 8.55 5.80 -14.77
N GLY A 55 9.87 5.61 -14.76
CA GLY A 55 10.72 5.89 -15.92
C GLY A 55 10.36 5.04 -17.15
N LYS A 56 10.16 3.73 -16.97
CA LYS A 56 9.73 2.81 -18.04
C LYS A 56 8.35 3.14 -18.60
N ALA A 57 7.47 3.72 -17.77
CA ALA A 57 6.13 4.16 -18.17
C ALA A 57 6.13 5.56 -18.83
N GLY A 58 7.26 6.25 -18.97
CA GLY A 58 7.35 7.59 -19.54
C GLY A 58 7.01 8.72 -18.56
N GLY A 59 6.88 8.41 -17.27
CA GLY A 59 6.59 9.37 -16.19
C GLY A 59 7.82 10.14 -15.68
N VAL A 60 8.99 10.00 -16.32
CA VAL A 60 10.21 10.75 -15.99
C VAL A 60 10.79 11.33 -17.27
N LYS A 61 10.89 12.66 -17.35
CA LYS A 61 11.37 13.37 -18.56
C LYS A 61 12.31 14.50 -18.18
N LEU A 62 13.34 14.69 -19.01
CA LEU A 62 14.25 15.83 -18.90
C LEU A 62 13.63 17.08 -19.53
N ALA A 63 13.95 18.24 -18.95
CA ALA A 63 13.63 19.55 -19.51
C ALA A 63 14.85 20.49 -19.35
N ARG A 64 15.12 21.27 -20.40
CA ARG A 64 16.30 22.17 -20.50
C ARG A 64 15.92 23.64 -20.42
N SER A 65 14.65 23.93 -20.23
CA SER A 65 14.13 25.26 -19.95
C SER A 65 12.86 25.17 -19.13
N PRO A 66 12.42 26.25 -18.47
CA PRO A 66 11.15 26.30 -17.76
C PRO A 66 9.94 26.00 -18.67
N GLU A 67 9.97 26.47 -19.94
CA GLU A 67 8.92 26.18 -20.93
C GLU A 67 8.87 24.69 -21.28
N GLU A 68 10.02 24.04 -21.41
CA GLU A 68 10.07 22.60 -21.63
C GLU A 68 9.57 21.83 -20.39
N ALA A 69 9.86 22.30 -19.17
CA ALA A 69 9.34 21.70 -17.94
C ALA A 69 7.81 21.78 -17.87
N GLU A 70 7.21 22.92 -18.24
CA GLU A 70 5.76 23.09 -18.40
C GLU A 70 5.17 22.08 -19.39
N GLN A 71 5.78 21.94 -20.56
CA GLN A 71 5.34 20.99 -21.57
C GLN A 71 5.43 19.55 -21.09
N ARG A 72 6.54 19.16 -20.45
CA ARG A 72 6.72 17.80 -19.91
C ARG A 72 5.74 17.51 -18.79
N ALA A 73 5.44 18.48 -17.93
CA ALA A 73 4.44 18.34 -16.90
C ALA A 73 3.04 18.12 -17.49
N ALA A 74 2.66 18.87 -18.54
CA ALA A 74 1.39 18.68 -19.25
C ALA A 74 1.27 17.28 -19.90
N GLU A 75 2.39 16.69 -20.33
CA GLU A 75 2.41 15.34 -20.90
C GLU A 75 2.29 14.24 -19.82
N ILE A 76 2.72 14.51 -18.58
CA ILE A 76 2.81 13.53 -17.49
C ILE A 76 1.57 13.58 -16.58
N LEU A 77 1.06 14.78 -16.27
CA LEU A 77 -0.14 14.95 -15.46
C LEU A 77 -1.34 14.28 -16.13
N GLY A 78 -2.09 13.50 -15.37
CA GLY A 78 -3.23 12.73 -15.87
C GLY A 78 -2.87 11.38 -16.52
N MET A 79 -1.58 11.04 -16.69
CA MET A 79 -1.19 9.68 -17.14
C MET A 79 -1.66 8.63 -16.15
N ASP A 80 -2.00 7.45 -16.66
CA ASP A 80 -2.10 6.24 -15.84
C ASP A 80 -0.75 5.51 -15.80
N ILE A 81 -0.25 5.25 -14.60
CA ILE A 81 0.96 4.45 -14.38
C ILE A 81 0.58 3.27 -13.48
N LYS A 82 0.41 2.10 -14.05
CA LYS A 82 0.01 0.86 -13.36
C LYS A 82 -1.27 1.01 -12.52
N GLY A 83 -2.28 1.68 -13.04
CA GLY A 83 -3.56 1.91 -12.35
C GLY A 83 -3.58 3.14 -11.43
N HIS A 84 -2.47 3.90 -11.35
CA HIS A 84 -2.39 5.13 -10.57
C HIS A 84 -2.41 6.35 -11.49
N THR A 85 -3.39 7.22 -11.34
CA THR A 85 -3.44 8.50 -12.06
C THR A 85 -2.40 9.46 -11.48
N VAL A 86 -1.58 10.08 -12.34
CA VAL A 86 -0.59 11.07 -11.94
C VAL A 86 -1.27 12.41 -11.66
N ASN A 87 -1.40 12.76 -10.37
CA ASN A 87 -2.01 14.02 -9.94
C ASN A 87 -0.99 15.12 -9.65
N ALA A 88 0.29 14.76 -9.52
CA ALA A 88 1.38 15.70 -9.25
C ALA A 88 2.66 15.24 -9.94
N VAL A 89 3.54 16.22 -10.23
CA VAL A 89 4.91 15.97 -10.66
C VAL A 89 5.88 16.65 -9.70
N MET A 90 7.08 16.09 -9.53
CA MET A 90 8.20 16.78 -8.89
C MET A 90 9.14 17.28 -9.97
N ILE A 91 9.49 18.56 -9.91
CA ILE A 91 10.54 19.18 -10.72
C ILE A 91 11.82 19.10 -9.88
N ALA A 92 12.75 18.27 -10.29
CA ALA A 92 14.01 18.05 -9.57
C ALA A 92 15.19 18.58 -10.37
N GLU A 93 16.24 18.98 -9.66
CA GLU A 93 17.51 19.34 -10.29
C GLU A 93 18.08 18.14 -11.07
N GLY A 94 18.65 18.40 -12.24
CA GLY A 94 19.38 17.40 -13.01
C GLY A 94 20.70 17.02 -12.34
N ALA A 95 21.00 15.73 -12.24
CA ALA A 95 22.25 15.22 -11.72
C ALA A 95 23.26 14.96 -12.85
N ASP A 96 24.53 15.33 -12.63
CA ASP A 96 25.65 14.83 -13.40
C ASP A 96 26.08 13.48 -12.81
N ILE A 97 25.51 12.39 -13.32
CA ILE A 97 25.66 11.04 -12.76
C ILE A 97 26.93 10.40 -13.32
N ALA A 98 27.91 10.11 -12.44
CA ALA A 98 29.11 9.35 -12.80
C ALA A 98 28.90 7.84 -12.56
N GLU A 99 28.28 7.46 -11.45
CA GLU A 99 28.00 6.06 -11.08
C GLU A 99 26.64 5.97 -10.38
N GLU A 100 25.95 4.83 -10.56
CA GLU A 100 24.66 4.53 -9.94
C GLU A 100 24.79 3.32 -9.03
N TYR A 101 24.28 3.43 -7.82
CA TYR A 101 24.32 2.42 -6.77
C TYR A 101 22.91 2.10 -6.30
N TYR A 102 22.77 0.99 -5.59
CA TYR A 102 21.54 0.59 -4.92
C TYR A 102 21.75 0.47 -3.42
N PHE A 103 20.79 0.93 -2.65
CA PHE A 103 20.70 0.64 -1.22
C PHE A 103 19.25 0.49 -0.77
N SER A 104 18.99 -0.50 0.08
CA SER A 104 17.75 -0.58 0.85
C SER A 104 18.00 -1.13 2.26
N LEU A 105 17.15 -0.71 3.18
CA LEU A 105 17.01 -1.29 4.52
C LEU A 105 15.55 -1.65 4.73
N LEU A 106 15.28 -2.92 5.06
CA LEU A 106 13.92 -3.43 5.21
C LEU A 106 13.78 -4.33 6.44
N LEU A 107 12.54 -4.53 6.87
CA LEU A 107 12.19 -5.43 7.95
C LEU A 107 12.21 -6.88 7.47
N ASP A 108 13.15 -7.68 7.97
CA ASP A 108 13.19 -9.12 7.75
C ASP A 108 12.48 -9.88 8.88
N ARG A 109 11.20 -10.12 8.67
CA ARG A 109 10.35 -10.79 9.65
C ARG A 109 10.75 -12.25 9.89
N ALA A 110 11.27 -12.93 8.87
CA ALA A 110 11.65 -14.34 8.95
C ALA A 110 12.84 -14.53 9.91
N ASN A 111 13.82 -13.63 9.85
CA ASN A 111 15.03 -13.69 10.67
C ASN A 111 14.97 -12.75 11.90
N ARG A 112 13.86 -12.02 12.09
CA ARG A 112 13.63 -11.09 13.23
C ARG A 112 14.74 -10.03 13.35
N ASN A 113 15.17 -9.49 12.22
CA ASN A 113 16.17 -8.42 12.13
C ASN A 113 15.81 -7.44 11.02
N TYR A 114 16.67 -6.46 10.78
CA TYR A 114 16.61 -5.70 9.53
C TYR A 114 17.58 -6.32 8.53
N LEU A 115 17.29 -6.14 7.26
CA LEU A 115 18.13 -6.58 6.14
C LEU A 115 18.57 -5.35 5.35
N ALA A 116 19.86 -5.09 5.33
CA ALA A 116 20.46 -4.14 4.41
C ALA A 116 20.83 -4.85 3.10
N MET A 117 20.36 -4.31 1.99
CA MET A 117 20.78 -4.75 0.65
C MET A 117 21.53 -3.61 -0.03
N CYS A 118 22.65 -3.89 -0.64
CA CYS A 118 23.49 -2.89 -1.27
C CYS A 118 24.21 -3.44 -2.50
N SER A 119 24.32 -2.61 -3.56
CA SER A 119 25.02 -2.98 -4.78
C SER A 119 25.70 -1.75 -5.38
N VAL A 120 26.87 -1.96 -6.00
CA VAL A 120 27.53 -0.97 -6.86
C VAL A 120 26.86 -0.83 -8.21
N GLU A 121 25.80 -1.58 -8.47
CA GLU A 121 24.99 -1.54 -9.67
C GLU A 121 23.58 -1.06 -9.28
N GLY A 122 23.26 0.19 -9.60
CA GLY A 122 21.98 0.84 -9.32
C GLY A 122 21.24 1.24 -10.59
N GLY A 123 20.11 1.95 -10.42
CA GLY A 123 19.29 2.43 -11.53
C GLY A 123 18.56 1.34 -12.32
N MET A 124 18.57 0.10 -11.83
CA MET A 124 17.98 -1.06 -12.48
C MET A 124 16.96 -1.75 -11.57
N ASP A 125 16.27 -2.73 -12.15
CA ASP A 125 15.33 -3.60 -11.45
C ASP A 125 16.11 -4.54 -10.53
N ILE A 126 15.95 -4.34 -9.22
CA ILE A 126 16.73 -5.07 -8.21
C ILE A 126 16.31 -6.54 -8.08
N GLU A 127 15.04 -6.85 -8.36
CA GLU A 127 14.52 -8.21 -8.37
C GLU A 127 15.20 -9.01 -9.48
N THR A 128 15.39 -8.40 -10.65
CA THR A 128 16.15 -8.99 -11.76
C THR A 128 17.60 -9.21 -11.38
N LEU A 129 18.26 -8.21 -10.77
CA LEU A 129 19.66 -8.34 -10.31
C LEU A 129 19.80 -9.49 -9.29
N ALA A 130 18.85 -9.58 -8.34
CA ALA A 130 18.88 -10.61 -7.29
C ALA A 130 18.74 -12.04 -7.83
N VAL A 131 18.12 -12.22 -9.00
CA VAL A 131 17.94 -13.53 -9.66
C VAL A 131 19.10 -13.83 -10.62
N GLU A 132 19.48 -12.89 -11.47
CA GLU A 132 20.48 -13.10 -12.52
C GLU A 132 21.92 -13.05 -12.00
N ARG A 133 22.20 -12.16 -11.03
CA ARG A 133 23.53 -11.96 -10.44
C ARG A 133 23.46 -11.76 -8.92
N PRO A 134 23.04 -12.77 -8.16
CA PRO A 134 22.86 -12.66 -6.71
C PRO A 134 24.13 -12.24 -5.96
N GLU A 135 25.32 -12.51 -6.52
CA GLU A 135 26.63 -12.10 -5.96
C GLU A 135 26.88 -10.58 -6.05
N ALA A 136 26.21 -9.89 -6.97
CA ALA A 136 26.33 -8.43 -7.11
C ALA A 136 25.49 -7.67 -6.05
N LEU A 137 24.62 -8.37 -5.31
CA LEU A 137 23.77 -7.80 -4.28
C LEU A 137 24.21 -8.29 -2.88
N ALA A 138 24.94 -7.46 -2.15
CA ALA A 138 25.26 -7.70 -0.76
C ALA A 138 23.99 -7.70 0.10
N LYS A 139 23.82 -8.71 0.97
CA LYS A 139 22.69 -8.87 1.89
C LYS A 139 23.25 -9.03 3.30
N ILE A 140 23.12 -8.01 4.12
CA ILE A 140 23.73 -7.94 5.44
C ILE A 140 22.64 -7.79 6.51
N ALA A 141 22.64 -8.68 7.49
CA ALA A 141 21.74 -8.57 8.63
C ALA A 141 22.17 -7.40 9.54
N VAL A 142 21.16 -6.64 9.99
CA VAL A 142 21.35 -5.47 10.86
C VAL A 142 20.54 -5.68 12.13
N ASP A 143 21.21 -5.63 13.29
CA ASP A 143 20.55 -5.73 14.60
C ASP A 143 19.59 -4.54 14.80
N PRO A 144 18.29 -4.77 15.05
CA PRO A 144 17.32 -3.71 15.27
C PRO A 144 17.62 -2.79 16.47
N LEU A 145 18.35 -3.30 17.47
CA LEU A 145 18.69 -2.52 18.65
C LEU A 145 19.87 -1.56 18.40
N VAL A 146 20.74 -1.88 17.45
CA VAL A 146 21.91 -1.07 17.08
C VAL A 146 21.64 -0.21 15.85
N GLY A 147 21.03 -0.79 14.82
CA GLY A 147 20.85 -0.15 13.52
C GLY A 147 22.12 -0.13 12.68
N ILE A 148 22.21 0.81 11.75
CA ILE A 148 23.41 1.02 10.92
C ILE A 148 24.27 2.08 11.58
N ASP A 149 25.18 1.64 12.45
CA ASP A 149 26.28 2.45 12.94
C ASP A 149 27.43 2.50 11.91
N ARG A 150 28.51 3.22 12.23
CA ARG A 150 29.66 3.34 11.34
C ARG A 150 30.29 2.00 10.99
N ALA A 151 30.42 1.10 11.96
CA ALA A 151 31.05 -0.21 11.74
C ALA A 151 30.19 -1.08 10.80
N LYS A 152 28.84 -1.05 11.00
CA LYS A 152 27.90 -1.77 10.13
C LYS A 152 27.86 -1.17 8.73
N ALA A 153 27.93 0.15 8.60
CA ALA A 153 28.01 0.80 7.29
C ALA A 153 29.29 0.42 6.55
N ASP A 154 30.45 0.40 7.23
CA ASP A 154 31.72 -0.03 6.66
C ASP A 154 31.69 -1.50 6.21
N GLU A 155 31.02 -2.39 6.98
CA GLU A 155 30.77 -3.79 6.60
C GLU A 155 29.93 -3.87 5.30
N ILE A 156 28.84 -3.11 5.21
CA ILE A 156 27.92 -3.10 4.05
C ILE A 156 28.66 -2.64 2.78
N VAL A 157 29.37 -1.52 2.84
CA VAL A 157 30.08 -0.99 1.66
C VAL A 157 31.24 -1.87 1.21
N ALA A 158 31.91 -2.54 2.16
CA ALA A 158 32.95 -3.51 1.85
C ALA A 158 32.38 -4.76 1.16
N ALA A 159 31.26 -5.29 1.68
CA ALA A 159 30.59 -6.45 1.10
C ALA A 159 30.00 -6.16 -0.30
N ALA A 160 29.49 -4.95 -0.53
CA ALA A 160 28.97 -4.53 -1.85
C ALA A 160 30.08 -4.22 -2.87
N GLY A 161 31.34 -4.20 -2.47
CA GLY A 161 32.49 -4.05 -3.39
C GLY A 161 32.79 -2.63 -3.81
N PHE A 162 32.39 -1.60 -3.05
CA PHE A 162 32.70 -0.20 -3.36
C PHE A 162 34.21 0.04 -3.46
N ALA A 163 34.60 0.92 -4.38
CA ALA A 163 35.97 1.39 -4.50
C ALA A 163 36.42 2.07 -3.19
N GLU A 164 37.69 1.86 -2.81
CA GLU A 164 38.23 2.36 -1.53
C GLU A 164 38.02 3.86 -1.33
N ALA A 165 38.15 4.63 -2.44
CA ALA A 165 37.98 6.09 -2.43
C ALA A 165 36.55 6.53 -2.05
N ASP A 166 35.53 5.74 -2.34
CA ASP A 166 34.12 6.08 -2.14
C ASP A 166 33.52 5.55 -0.84
N ARG A 167 34.15 4.51 -0.26
CA ARG A 167 33.63 3.80 0.92
C ARG A 167 33.27 4.72 2.08
N ALA A 168 34.14 5.68 2.38
CA ALA A 168 33.92 6.55 3.56
C ALA A 168 32.68 7.41 3.42
N GLU A 169 32.44 7.96 2.23
CA GLU A 169 31.29 8.83 1.99
C GLU A 169 30.00 8.02 1.81
N VAL A 170 30.06 6.90 1.09
CA VAL A 170 28.90 6.00 1.00
C VAL A 170 28.49 5.50 2.38
N ALA A 171 29.46 5.02 3.20
CA ALA A 171 29.16 4.57 4.57
C ALA A 171 28.51 5.66 5.42
N ARG A 172 28.95 6.92 5.28
CA ARG A 172 28.30 8.08 5.93
C ARG A 172 26.85 8.21 5.53
N VAL A 173 26.55 8.13 4.23
CA VAL A 173 25.17 8.23 3.73
C VAL A 173 24.32 7.05 4.20
N LEU A 174 24.86 5.81 4.18
CA LEU A 174 24.13 4.65 4.69
C LEU A 174 23.81 4.76 6.19
N THR A 175 24.70 5.36 6.98
CA THR A 175 24.44 5.62 8.41
C THR A 175 23.26 6.59 8.58
N LEU A 176 23.19 7.65 7.77
CA LEU A 176 22.07 8.60 7.78
C LEU A 176 20.75 7.93 7.36
N LEU A 177 20.75 7.13 6.29
CA LEU A 177 19.57 6.37 5.86
C LEU A 177 19.11 5.35 6.92
N GLY A 178 20.05 4.73 7.64
CA GLY A 178 19.75 3.89 8.79
C GLY A 178 19.13 4.66 9.96
N ALA A 179 19.54 5.91 10.19
CA ALA A 179 18.93 6.80 11.17
C ALA A 179 17.48 7.16 10.75
N VAL A 180 17.26 7.55 9.49
CA VAL A 180 15.91 7.76 8.94
C VAL A 180 15.02 6.56 9.24
N TYR A 181 15.46 5.36 8.85
CA TYR A 181 14.68 4.12 9.03
C TYR A 181 14.18 3.93 10.46
N ARG A 182 15.04 4.18 11.44
CA ARG A 182 14.72 4.00 12.88
C ARG A 182 13.88 5.13 13.46
N GLU A 183 14.19 6.38 13.12
CA GLU A 183 13.57 7.56 13.73
C GLU A 183 12.13 7.75 13.24
N VAL A 184 11.82 7.29 12.03
CA VAL A 184 10.46 7.38 11.47
C VAL A 184 9.72 6.05 11.48
N ASP A 185 10.16 5.07 12.27
CA ASP A 185 9.53 3.74 12.30
C ASP A 185 9.22 3.19 10.88
N ALA A 186 10.19 3.27 9.97
CA ALA A 186 10.02 2.75 8.62
C ALA A 186 10.10 1.22 8.60
N THR A 187 9.41 0.58 7.67
CA THR A 187 9.55 -0.85 7.33
C THR A 187 10.36 -1.06 6.06
N LEU A 188 10.54 0.01 5.27
CA LEU A 188 11.39 0.08 4.10
C LEU A 188 11.96 1.48 3.94
N VAL A 189 13.27 1.58 3.72
CA VAL A 189 13.95 2.73 3.14
C VAL A 189 14.77 2.22 1.96
N GLU A 190 14.47 2.69 0.77
CA GLU A 190 15.15 2.28 -0.47
C GLU A 190 15.61 3.52 -1.23
N VAL A 191 16.82 3.47 -1.78
CA VAL A 191 17.36 4.48 -2.68
C VAL A 191 17.84 3.80 -3.96
N ASN A 192 17.17 4.08 -5.07
CA ASN A 192 17.46 3.48 -6.36
C ASN A 192 17.20 4.47 -7.53
N PRO A 193 18.25 5.19 -8.01
CA PRO A 193 19.66 5.03 -7.61
C PRO A 193 20.10 5.94 -6.45
N LEU A 194 21.05 5.46 -5.68
CA LEU A 194 22.00 6.27 -4.94
C LEU A 194 23.14 6.59 -5.92
N VAL A 195 23.47 7.85 -6.12
CA VAL A 195 24.39 8.24 -7.19
C VAL A 195 25.68 8.85 -6.66
N LYS A 196 26.77 8.60 -7.39
CA LYS A 196 27.99 9.41 -7.33
C LYS A 196 27.94 10.43 -8.45
N THR A 197 28.02 11.68 -8.09
CA THR A 197 28.04 12.80 -9.04
C THR A 197 29.45 13.02 -9.61
N GLY A 198 29.56 13.71 -10.75
CA GLY A 198 30.85 14.00 -11.37
C GLY A 198 31.82 14.80 -10.50
N ASP A 199 31.30 15.57 -9.50
CA ASP A 199 32.09 16.25 -8.46
C ASP A 199 32.40 15.36 -7.25
N GLY A 200 32.01 14.08 -7.27
CA GLY A 200 32.35 13.06 -6.24
C GLY A 200 31.40 13.01 -5.04
N ARG A 201 30.30 13.75 -5.01
CA ARG A 201 29.29 13.64 -3.93
C ARG A 201 28.46 12.38 -4.08
N ILE A 202 28.04 11.82 -2.95
CA ILE A 202 27.06 10.71 -2.91
C ILE A 202 25.70 11.31 -2.57
N VAL A 203 24.70 11.09 -3.43
CA VAL A 203 23.38 11.75 -3.37
C VAL A 203 22.27 10.72 -3.56
N ALA A 204 21.23 10.76 -2.72
CA ALA A 204 20.01 9.97 -2.91
C ALA A 204 19.16 10.66 -3.99
N LEU A 205 19.03 10.01 -5.16
CA LEU A 205 18.36 10.59 -6.31
C LEU A 205 16.90 10.19 -6.41
N ASP A 206 16.57 8.94 -6.08
CA ASP A 206 15.19 8.44 -6.03
C ASP A 206 15.02 7.60 -4.76
N GLY A 207 14.12 8.04 -3.89
CA GLY A 207 13.86 7.43 -2.61
C GLY A 207 12.45 6.87 -2.49
N LYS A 208 12.36 5.68 -1.86
CA LYS A 208 11.10 5.07 -1.46
C LYS A 208 11.14 4.79 0.04
N VAL A 209 10.11 5.24 0.74
CA VAL A 209 9.95 4.98 2.17
C VAL A 209 8.56 4.42 2.43
N THR A 210 8.51 3.34 3.21
CA THR A 210 7.27 2.78 3.76
C THR A 210 7.32 2.89 5.27
N LEU A 211 6.36 3.59 5.84
CA LEU A 211 6.20 3.77 7.29
C LEU A 211 5.37 2.62 7.89
N ASP A 212 5.62 2.27 9.14
CA ASP A 212 4.79 1.31 9.88
C ASP A 212 3.53 2.01 10.43
N ASP A 213 2.37 1.74 9.83
CA ASP A 213 1.09 2.34 10.26
C ASP A 213 0.78 2.10 11.75
N ASN A 214 1.29 1.01 12.33
CA ASN A 214 1.12 0.73 13.76
C ASN A 214 1.90 1.71 14.65
N ALA A 215 2.89 2.40 14.10
CA ALA A 215 3.66 3.42 14.81
C ALA A 215 3.02 4.82 14.76
N SER A 216 1.94 5.01 14.02
CA SER A 216 1.27 6.31 13.82
C SER A 216 0.92 7.04 15.13
N ILE A 217 0.66 6.29 16.20
CA ILE A 217 0.43 6.84 17.56
C ILE A 217 1.64 7.67 18.08
N ARG A 218 2.86 7.35 17.62
CA ARG A 218 4.09 8.11 17.99
C ARG A 218 4.37 9.27 17.05
N HIS A 219 3.71 9.30 15.89
CA HIS A 219 3.96 10.25 14.81
C HIS A 219 2.68 10.96 14.37
N PRO A 220 2.13 11.88 15.22
CA PRO A 220 0.90 12.60 14.88
C PRO A 220 1.05 13.51 13.65
N ASP A 221 2.27 13.86 13.27
CA ASP A 221 2.64 14.63 12.09
C ASP A 221 2.47 13.84 10.77
N TRP A 222 2.34 12.51 10.80
CA TRP A 222 2.12 11.71 9.59
C TRP A 222 0.79 12.01 8.86
N THR A 223 -0.12 12.72 9.49
CA THR A 223 -1.32 13.23 8.82
C THR A 223 -0.99 14.08 7.59
N GLN A 224 0.19 14.70 7.54
CA GLN A 224 0.66 15.44 6.35
C GLN A 224 0.98 14.54 5.16
N TYR A 225 1.21 13.24 5.38
CA TYR A 225 1.49 12.26 4.33
C TYR A 225 0.24 11.54 3.82
N ALA A 226 -0.92 11.80 4.43
CA ALA A 226 -2.18 11.26 3.97
C ALA A 226 -2.48 11.76 2.54
N ASP A 227 -2.81 10.84 1.66
CA ASP A 227 -3.18 11.14 0.28
C ASP A 227 -4.55 10.54 -0.01
N GLU A 228 -5.57 11.27 0.36
CA GLU A 228 -6.96 10.87 0.15
C GLU A 228 -7.31 10.70 -1.34
N ALA A 229 -6.54 11.33 -2.24
CA ALA A 229 -6.79 11.25 -3.68
C ALA A 229 -6.29 9.96 -4.32
N SER A 230 -5.36 9.24 -3.67
CA SER A 230 -4.83 7.95 -4.15
C SER A 230 -5.44 6.74 -3.45
N ASP A 231 -6.15 6.93 -2.35
CA ASP A 231 -6.83 5.85 -1.64
C ASP A 231 -8.10 5.41 -2.40
N ASP A 232 -8.43 4.13 -2.32
CA ASP A 232 -9.70 3.63 -2.87
C ASP A 232 -10.88 4.34 -2.17
N PRO A 233 -11.85 4.90 -2.92
CA PRO A 233 -12.97 5.64 -2.33
C PRO A 233 -13.81 4.82 -1.33
N LEU A 234 -13.85 3.49 -1.46
CA LEU A 234 -14.55 2.62 -0.52
C LEU A 234 -13.76 2.47 0.79
N GLU A 235 -12.41 2.42 0.70
CA GLU A 235 -11.53 2.38 1.87
C GLU A 235 -11.58 3.70 2.66
N VAL A 236 -11.60 4.84 1.96
CA VAL A 236 -11.79 6.17 2.58
C VAL A 236 -13.12 6.21 3.33
N ARG A 237 -14.23 5.85 2.68
CA ARG A 237 -15.57 5.82 3.30
C ARG A 237 -15.65 4.83 4.47
N ALA A 238 -14.95 3.70 4.39
CA ALA A 238 -14.88 2.72 5.47
C ALA A 238 -14.13 3.27 6.69
N ARG A 239 -13.03 3.97 6.45
CA ARG A 239 -12.22 4.63 7.49
C ARG A 239 -13.03 5.70 8.23
N GLU A 240 -13.79 6.54 7.51
CA GLU A 240 -14.71 7.53 8.09
C GLU A 240 -15.77 6.90 9.00
N LYS A 241 -16.17 5.66 8.69
CA LYS A 241 -17.14 4.87 9.47
C LYS A 241 -16.48 3.96 10.51
N HIS A 242 -15.18 4.11 10.75
CA HIS A 242 -14.37 3.30 11.68
C HIS A 242 -14.43 1.80 11.40
N LEU A 243 -14.53 1.42 10.12
CA LEU A 243 -14.51 0.03 9.67
C LEU A 243 -13.12 -0.37 9.19
N ASN A 244 -12.73 -1.59 9.55
CA ASN A 244 -11.48 -2.19 9.04
C ASN A 244 -11.78 -2.91 7.72
N TYR A 245 -11.65 -2.18 6.63
CA TYR A 245 -11.97 -2.59 5.26
C TYR A 245 -10.76 -2.48 4.35
N VAL A 246 -10.56 -3.50 3.51
CA VAL A 246 -9.58 -3.49 2.41
C VAL A 246 -10.27 -3.96 1.15
N LYS A 247 -10.13 -3.20 0.07
CA LYS A 247 -10.64 -3.54 -1.26
C LYS A 247 -9.78 -4.63 -1.90
N LEU A 248 -10.43 -5.60 -2.55
CA LEU A 248 -9.80 -6.67 -3.32
C LEU A 248 -10.45 -6.79 -4.70
N ASP A 249 -9.77 -7.49 -5.61
CA ASP A 249 -10.25 -7.73 -6.98
C ASP A 249 -11.12 -8.99 -7.05
N GLY A 250 -12.39 -8.88 -6.69
CA GLY A 250 -13.29 -10.02 -6.72
C GLY A 250 -14.76 -9.63 -6.83
N SER A 251 -15.65 -10.64 -6.78
CA SER A 251 -17.09 -10.48 -6.94
C SER A 251 -17.92 -10.93 -5.74
N VAL A 252 -17.28 -11.51 -4.70
CA VAL A 252 -17.95 -11.94 -3.46
C VAL A 252 -17.54 -11.00 -2.32
N GLY A 253 -18.47 -10.17 -1.85
CA GLY A 253 -18.28 -9.35 -0.66
C GLY A 253 -18.18 -10.21 0.60
N VAL A 254 -17.27 -9.90 1.51
CA VAL A 254 -17.06 -10.68 2.74
C VAL A 254 -17.15 -9.79 3.98
N ILE A 255 -17.94 -10.25 4.96
CA ILE A 255 -18.03 -9.66 6.30
C ILE A 255 -17.78 -10.75 7.33
N GLY A 256 -16.94 -10.48 8.32
CA GLY A 256 -16.76 -11.36 9.47
C GLY A 256 -16.44 -10.60 10.74
N ASN A 257 -16.46 -11.29 11.87
CA ASN A 257 -16.10 -10.74 13.17
C ASN A 257 -14.80 -11.37 13.69
N GLY A 258 -13.74 -10.62 13.54
CA GLY A 258 -12.38 -11.02 13.87
C GLY A 258 -11.52 -11.28 12.63
N ALA A 259 -10.37 -10.63 12.57
CA ALA A 259 -9.49 -10.64 11.42
C ALA A 259 -9.07 -12.05 10.95
N GLY A 260 -8.80 -12.97 11.90
CA GLY A 260 -8.44 -14.36 11.58
C GLY A 260 -9.57 -15.12 10.88
N LEU A 261 -10.83 -14.94 11.33
CA LEU A 261 -11.99 -15.54 10.69
C LEU A 261 -12.20 -14.96 9.29
N VAL A 262 -12.06 -13.64 9.13
CA VAL A 262 -12.19 -13.00 7.82
C VAL A 262 -11.12 -13.53 6.86
N MET A 263 -9.85 -13.57 7.26
CA MET A 263 -8.77 -14.11 6.42
C MET A 263 -9.05 -15.55 5.98
N SER A 264 -9.45 -16.41 6.91
CA SER A 264 -9.83 -17.80 6.58
C SER A 264 -11.04 -17.85 5.64
N THR A 265 -12.02 -16.95 5.80
CA THR A 265 -13.20 -16.86 4.92
C THR A 265 -12.79 -16.47 3.50
N LEU A 266 -11.85 -15.53 3.32
CA LEU A 266 -11.32 -15.15 2.01
C LEU A 266 -10.72 -16.37 1.29
N ASP A 267 -9.90 -17.17 2.00
CA ASP A 267 -9.26 -18.35 1.42
C ASP A 267 -10.30 -19.41 0.99
N VAL A 268 -11.33 -19.65 1.82
CA VAL A 268 -12.39 -20.62 1.51
C VAL A 268 -13.26 -20.13 0.34
N VAL A 269 -13.58 -18.85 0.25
CA VAL A 269 -14.32 -18.26 -0.89
C VAL A 269 -13.49 -18.38 -2.18
N ALA A 270 -12.21 -18.04 -2.16
CA ALA A 270 -11.33 -18.15 -3.32
C ALA A 270 -11.24 -19.61 -3.82
N LYS A 271 -11.11 -20.59 -2.90
CA LYS A 271 -11.11 -22.00 -3.19
C LYS A 271 -12.45 -22.47 -3.78
N ALA A 272 -13.56 -22.04 -3.18
CA ALA A 272 -14.91 -22.44 -3.60
C ALA A 272 -15.29 -21.89 -4.98
N GLY A 273 -14.76 -20.73 -5.38
CA GLY A 273 -15.00 -20.12 -6.68
C GLY A 273 -14.09 -20.59 -7.81
N ALA A 274 -12.99 -21.27 -7.49
CA ALA A 274 -11.93 -21.58 -8.47
C ALA A 274 -12.38 -22.41 -9.68
N ASP A 275 -13.37 -23.28 -9.51
CA ASP A 275 -13.94 -24.15 -10.54
C ASP A 275 -15.27 -23.65 -11.13
N LEU A 276 -15.73 -22.48 -10.72
CA LEU A 276 -16.96 -21.85 -11.22
C LEU A 276 -16.67 -20.91 -12.42
N PRO A 277 -17.67 -20.66 -13.29
CA PRO A 277 -17.56 -19.63 -14.32
C PRO A 277 -17.13 -18.29 -13.72
N GLY A 278 -16.25 -17.55 -14.40
CA GLY A 278 -15.70 -16.29 -13.92
C GLY A 278 -14.75 -16.40 -12.73
N SER A 279 -14.59 -17.59 -12.14
CA SER A 279 -13.75 -17.82 -10.94
C SER A 279 -13.96 -16.79 -9.84
N PRO A 280 -15.18 -16.69 -9.27
CA PRO A 280 -15.51 -15.68 -8.25
C PRO A 280 -14.52 -15.68 -7.08
N ARG A 281 -14.01 -14.50 -6.74
CA ARG A 281 -13.02 -14.27 -5.68
C ARG A 281 -13.57 -13.31 -4.64
N PRO A 282 -12.97 -13.22 -3.44
CA PRO A 282 -13.32 -12.19 -2.47
C PRO A 282 -13.10 -10.78 -3.04
N ALA A 283 -14.08 -9.90 -2.85
CA ALA A 283 -14.04 -8.50 -3.29
C ALA A 283 -13.47 -7.55 -2.24
N ASN A 284 -13.40 -7.99 -0.99
CA ASN A 284 -12.92 -7.19 0.12
C ASN A 284 -12.58 -8.05 1.34
N PHE A 285 -11.75 -7.47 2.21
CA PHE A 285 -11.68 -7.85 3.63
C PHE A 285 -12.56 -6.86 4.41
N LEU A 286 -13.41 -7.33 5.34
CA LEU A 286 -14.10 -6.48 6.32
C LEU A 286 -14.26 -7.21 7.64
N ASP A 287 -13.55 -6.72 8.65
CA ASP A 287 -13.70 -7.14 10.04
C ASP A 287 -14.54 -6.11 10.81
N ILE A 288 -15.72 -6.52 11.28
CA ILE A 288 -16.63 -5.68 12.07
C ILE A 288 -16.34 -5.75 13.58
N GLY A 289 -15.28 -6.47 13.97
CA GLY A 289 -14.91 -6.64 15.37
C GLY A 289 -15.92 -7.42 16.21
N GLY A 290 -15.78 -7.34 17.54
CA GLY A 290 -16.63 -8.06 18.48
C GLY A 290 -17.97 -7.39 18.81
N GLY A 291 -18.27 -6.21 18.24
CA GLY A 291 -19.46 -5.42 18.55
C GLY A 291 -20.33 -5.13 17.33
N ALA A 292 -20.90 -6.16 16.72
CA ALA A 292 -21.72 -6.02 15.50
C ALA A 292 -23.10 -5.38 15.81
N SER A 293 -23.13 -4.08 16.09
CA SER A 293 -24.39 -3.32 16.18
C SER A 293 -25.06 -3.24 14.79
N ALA A 294 -26.37 -2.96 14.78
CA ALA A 294 -27.12 -2.73 13.55
C ALA A 294 -26.48 -1.66 12.66
N GLU A 295 -25.95 -0.59 13.25
CA GLU A 295 -25.30 0.50 12.56
C GLU A 295 -23.97 0.06 11.91
N VAL A 296 -23.12 -0.67 12.63
CA VAL A 296 -21.86 -1.21 12.10
C VAL A 296 -22.14 -2.17 10.94
N MET A 297 -23.15 -3.05 11.09
CA MET A 297 -23.54 -3.97 10.03
C MET A 297 -24.11 -3.22 8.81
N ALA A 298 -24.95 -2.20 9.01
CA ALA A 298 -25.51 -1.39 7.95
C ALA A 298 -24.40 -0.63 7.19
N ASN A 299 -23.48 -0.03 7.91
CA ASN A 299 -22.32 0.66 7.32
C ASN A 299 -21.44 -0.29 6.49
N GLY A 300 -21.15 -1.48 7.01
CA GLY A 300 -20.38 -2.49 6.29
C GLY A 300 -21.08 -2.99 5.03
N LEU A 301 -22.36 -3.33 5.13
CA LEU A 301 -23.17 -3.74 3.99
C LEU A 301 -23.33 -2.62 2.96
N GLU A 302 -23.53 -1.37 3.37
CA GLU A 302 -23.65 -0.23 2.45
C GLU A 302 -22.38 -0.07 1.60
N ILE A 303 -21.20 -0.16 2.21
CA ILE A 303 -19.92 -0.07 1.50
C ILE A 303 -19.79 -1.19 0.49
N ILE A 304 -19.97 -2.45 0.92
CA ILE A 304 -19.84 -3.61 0.05
C ILE A 304 -20.88 -3.60 -1.09
N LEU A 305 -22.14 -3.25 -0.80
CA LEU A 305 -23.20 -3.21 -1.81
C LEU A 305 -23.01 -2.07 -2.82
N SER A 306 -22.32 -0.98 -2.43
CA SER A 306 -21.98 0.12 -3.35
C SER A 306 -20.85 -0.22 -4.32
N ASP A 307 -20.09 -1.30 -4.08
CA ASP A 307 -19.08 -1.79 -5.01
C ASP A 307 -19.74 -2.46 -6.22
N GLY A 308 -19.56 -1.89 -7.42
CA GLY A 308 -20.12 -2.43 -8.66
C GLY A 308 -19.58 -3.83 -9.02
N GLN A 309 -18.43 -4.23 -8.52
CA GLN A 309 -17.84 -5.55 -8.78
C GLN A 309 -18.51 -6.65 -7.95
N VAL A 310 -19.04 -6.32 -6.76
CA VAL A 310 -19.69 -7.30 -5.89
C VAL A 310 -21.00 -7.77 -6.51
N LYS A 311 -21.19 -9.09 -6.57
CA LYS A 311 -22.39 -9.78 -7.07
C LYS A 311 -23.14 -10.52 -5.99
N SER A 312 -22.45 -10.98 -4.95
CA SER A 312 -23.03 -11.63 -3.76
C SER A 312 -22.27 -11.22 -2.51
N VAL A 313 -22.85 -11.41 -1.34
CA VAL A 313 -22.19 -11.13 -0.05
C VAL A 313 -22.20 -12.37 0.82
N PHE A 314 -21.09 -12.68 1.46
CA PHE A 314 -20.96 -13.69 2.49
C PHE A 314 -20.70 -13.06 3.85
N VAL A 315 -21.67 -13.19 4.78
CA VAL A 315 -21.55 -12.79 6.18
C VAL A 315 -21.21 -14.03 7.01
N ASN A 316 -19.99 -14.13 7.50
CA ASN A 316 -19.51 -15.25 8.31
C ASN A 316 -19.17 -14.78 9.72
N VAL A 317 -19.99 -15.18 10.70
CA VAL A 317 -19.84 -14.75 12.08
C VAL A 317 -19.75 -15.93 13.04
N PHE A 318 -18.79 -15.86 13.94
CA PHE A 318 -18.68 -16.74 15.09
C PHE A 318 -19.05 -15.97 16.37
N GLY A 319 -20.18 -16.32 16.97
CA GLY A 319 -20.65 -15.73 18.21
C GLY A 319 -19.73 -16.10 19.38
N GLY A 320 -19.00 -15.12 19.85
CA GLY A 320 -18.16 -15.21 21.03
C GLY A 320 -18.67 -14.24 22.10
N ILE A 321 -18.01 -13.10 22.29
CA ILE A 321 -18.44 -12.01 23.16
C ILE A 321 -19.79 -11.46 22.66
N THR A 322 -19.93 -11.21 21.36
CA THR A 322 -21.21 -10.85 20.75
C THR A 322 -21.99 -12.11 20.38
N ALA A 323 -23.21 -12.22 20.84
CA ALA A 323 -24.08 -13.36 20.55
C ALA A 323 -24.59 -13.33 19.10
N CYS A 324 -24.78 -14.50 18.48
CA CYS A 324 -25.36 -14.61 17.14
C CYS A 324 -26.74 -13.98 17.00
N SER A 325 -27.52 -13.92 18.07
CA SER A 325 -28.82 -13.22 18.12
C SER A 325 -28.68 -11.70 17.90
N GLU A 326 -27.63 -11.08 18.45
CA GLU A 326 -27.37 -9.65 18.24
C GLU A 326 -26.91 -9.38 16.79
N VAL A 327 -26.09 -10.28 16.25
CA VAL A 327 -25.68 -10.20 14.84
C VAL A 327 -26.86 -10.36 13.89
N ALA A 328 -27.73 -11.35 14.15
CA ALA A 328 -28.94 -11.55 13.34
C ALA A 328 -29.85 -10.33 13.37
N ARG A 329 -30.06 -9.71 14.53
CA ARG A 329 -30.78 -8.45 14.67
C ARG A 329 -30.08 -7.36 13.85
N GLY A 330 -28.75 -7.21 13.99
CA GLY A 330 -27.97 -6.25 13.25
C GLY A 330 -28.13 -6.38 11.72
N ILE A 331 -28.16 -7.61 11.18
CA ILE A 331 -28.40 -7.89 9.76
C ILE A 331 -29.82 -7.45 9.34
N ILE A 332 -30.85 -7.83 10.13
CA ILE A 332 -32.24 -7.49 9.83
C ILE A 332 -32.44 -5.97 9.84
N ASP A 333 -31.95 -5.31 10.88
CA ASP A 333 -32.06 -3.86 11.03
C ASP A 333 -31.28 -3.12 9.94
N ALA A 334 -30.09 -3.63 9.58
CA ALA A 334 -29.28 -3.11 8.47
C ALA A 334 -30.03 -3.18 7.14
N LEU A 335 -30.69 -4.28 6.84
CA LEU A 335 -31.49 -4.43 5.62
C LEU A 335 -32.70 -3.51 5.60
N ALA A 336 -33.32 -3.29 6.77
CA ALA A 336 -34.41 -2.31 6.90
C ALA A 336 -33.93 -0.87 6.66
N ILE A 337 -32.73 -0.50 7.15
CA ILE A 337 -32.10 0.81 6.92
C ILE A 337 -31.75 1.00 5.45
N LEU A 338 -31.18 -0.02 4.80
CA LEU A 338 -30.75 0.03 3.42
C LEU A 338 -31.92 -0.01 2.42
N GLY A 339 -33.01 -0.69 2.78
CA GLY A 339 -34.20 -0.79 1.94
C GLY A 339 -33.87 -1.21 0.49
N GLU A 340 -34.31 -0.43 -0.48
CA GLU A 340 -34.09 -0.71 -1.91
C GLU A 340 -32.61 -0.67 -2.35
N LYS A 341 -31.70 -0.16 -1.54
CA LYS A 341 -30.26 -0.20 -1.82
C LYS A 341 -29.68 -1.60 -1.66
N ALA A 342 -30.30 -2.47 -0.86
CA ALA A 342 -29.91 -3.86 -0.72
C ALA A 342 -30.45 -4.66 -1.91
N THR A 343 -29.62 -4.87 -2.93
CA THR A 343 -30.02 -5.53 -4.19
C THR A 343 -29.34 -6.85 -4.45
N LYS A 344 -28.30 -7.22 -3.68
CA LYS A 344 -27.47 -8.38 -3.92
C LYS A 344 -27.77 -9.49 -2.91
N PRO A 345 -27.71 -10.77 -3.31
CA PRO A 345 -27.94 -11.90 -2.40
C PRO A 345 -26.89 -11.96 -1.29
N ILE A 346 -27.32 -12.28 -0.08
CA ILE A 346 -26.50 -12.36 1.12
C ILE A 346 -26.60 -13.76 1.69
N VAL A 347 -25.48 -14.46 1.72
CA VAL A 347 -25.36 -15.76 2.39
C VAL A 347 -24.84 -15.51 3.80
N VAL A 348 -25.54 -16.06 4.79
CA VAL A 348 -25.20 -15.88 6.20
C VAL A 348 -24.85 -17.22 6.83
N ARG A 349 -23.70 -17.30 7.48
CA ARG A 349 -23.32 -18.39 8.37
C ARG A 349 -23.12 -17.83 9.76
N LEU A 350 -23.89 -18.38 10.69
CA LEU A 350 -23.75 -18.11 12.13
C LEU A 350 -23.34 -19.39 12.84
N ASP A 351 -22.40 -19.27 13.79
CA ASP A 351 -21.96 -20.35 14.67
C ASP A 351 -21.55 -19.76 16.03
N GLY A 352 -21.46 -20.60 17.07
CA GLY A 352 -21.08 -20.18 18.42
C GLY A 352 -22.24 -19.78 19.29
N ASN A 353 -22.03 -18.77 20.17
CA ASN A 353 -22.99 -18.39 21.20
C ASN A 353 -24.36 -17.91 20.64
N ALA A 354 -25.47 -18.44 21.15
CA ALA A 354 -26.84 -18.11 20.75
C ALA A 354 -27.13 -18.33 19.25
N VAL A 355 -26.48 -19.30 18.62
CA VAL A 355 -26.63 -19.58 17.20
C VAL A 355 -28.04 -19.95 16.79
N GLU A 356 -28.73 -20.80 17.56
CA GLU A 356 -30.10 -21.24 17.27
C GLU A 356 -31.07 -20.06 17.29
N ILE A 357 -30.91 -19.14 18.24
CA ILE A 357 -31.73 -17.92 18.33
C ILE A 357 -31.48 -17.04 17.10
N GLY A 358 -30.21 -16.81 16.74
CA GLY A 358 -29.86 -16.00 15.59
C GLY A 358 -30.40 -16.55 14.28
N ARG A 359 -30.26 -17.87 14.03
CA ARG A 359 -30.81 -18.56 12.86
C ARG A 359 -32.35 -18.48 12.81
N HIS A 360 -33.01 -18.68 13.96
CA HIS A 360 -34.47 -18.54 14.05
C HIS A 360 -34.93 -17.13 13.67
N MET A 361 -34.28 -16.08 14.20
CA MET A 361 -34.60 -14.69 13.87
C MET A 361 -34.48 -14.41 12.38
N LEU A 362 -33.41 -14.87 11.72
CA LEU A 362 -33.21 -14.66 10.29
C LEU A 362 -34.24 -15.43 9.45
N ASN A 363 -34.61 -16.65 9.86
CA ASN A 363 -35.67 -17.44 9.22
C ASN A 363 -37.04 -16.78 9.36
N GLU A 364 -37.40 -16.27 10.56
CA GLU A 364 -38.65 -15.56 10.78
C GLU A 364 -38.75 -14.26 9.96
N ALA A 365 -37.64 -13.51 9.83
CA ALA A 365 -37.57 -12.33 9.03
C ALA A 365 -37.85 -12.60 7.53
N SER A 366 -37.59 -13.83 7.07
CA SER A 366 -37.89 -14.31 5.70
C SER A 366 -37.49 -13.33 4.62
N HIS A 367 -36.37 -12.64 4.78
CA HIS A 367 -35.93 -11.62 3.83
C HIS A 367 -35.44 -12.27 2.51
N PRO A 368 -35.91 -11.83 1.34
CA PRO A 368 -35.69 -12.52 0.04
C PRO A 368 -34.20 -12.58 -0.36
N LEU A 369 -33.36 -11.69 0.15
CA LEU A 369 -31.92 -11.67 -0.15
C LEU A 369 -31.11 -12.59 0.77
N ILE A 370 -31.66 -13.09 1.89
CA ILE A 370 -30.92 -13.89 2.87
C ILE A 370 -31.03 -15.37 2.53
N THR A 371 -29.89 -16.04 2.49
CA THR A 371 -29.77 -17.50 2.50
C THR A 371 -28.93 -17.92 3.69
N LEU A 372 -29.42 -18.87 4.49
CA LEU A 372 -28.67 -19.43 5.61
C LEU A 372 -27.95 -20.71 5.22
N GLU A 373 -26.70 -20.82 5.67
CA GLU A 373 -25.90 -22.03 5.53
C GLU A 373 -25.28 -22.41 6.88
N GLU A 374 -25.09 -23.72 7.10
CA GLU A 374 -24.61 -24.21 8.40
C GLU A 374 -23.09 -24.20 8.51
N THR A 375 -22.38 -24.46 7.41
CA THR A 375 -20.94 -24.57 7.39
C THR A 375 -20.29 -23.45 6.57
N MET A 376 -19.05 -23.09 6.90
CA MET A 376 -18.30 -22.07 6.17
C MET A 376 -18.07 -22.46 4.72
N ASP A 377 -17.78 -23.76 4.46
CA ASP A 377 -17.56 -24.26 3.09
C ASP A 377 -18.84 -24.18 2.24
N ALA A 378 -19.99 -24.60 2.79
CA ALA A 378 -21.28 -24.51 2.08
C ALA A 378 -21.66 -23.06 1.79
N ALA A 379 -21.49 -22.17 2.77
CA ALA A 379 -21.78 -20.75 2.64
C ALA A 379 -20.87 -20.07 1.59
N ALA A 380 -19.58 -20.34 1.62
CA ALA A 380 -18.64 -19.84 0.63
C ALA A 380 -18.96 -20.36 -0.79
N ARG A 381 -19.27 -21.65 -0.93
CA ARG A 381 -19.70 -22.24 -2.19
C ARG A 381 -20.97 -21.59 -2.72
N ARG A 382 -21.98 -21.42 -1.86
CA ARG A 382 -23.25 -20.79 -2.21
C ARG A 382 -23.06 -19.33 -2.64
N ALA A 383 -22.24 -18.57 -1.92
CA ALA A 383 -21.94 -17.18 -2.27
C ALA A 383 -21.21 -17.08 -3.62
N ALA A 384 -20.23 -17.95 -3.86
CA ALA A 384 -19.52 -18.00 -5.14
C ALA A 384 -20.45 -18.41 -6.31
N GLU A 385 -21.36 -19.38 -6.13
CA GLU A 385 -22.36 -19.76 -7.14
C GLU A 385 -23.32 -18.61 -7.47
N LEU A 386 -23.78 -17.87 -6.47
CA LEU A 386 -24.62 -16.68 -6.67
C LEU A 386 -23.87 -15.57 -7.40
N ALA A 387 -22.59 -15.37 -7.13
CA ALA A 387 -21.77 -14.42 -7.85
C ALA A 387 -21.56 -14.84 -9.32
N ALA A 388 -21.23 -16.12 -9.58
CA ALA A 388 -21.06 -16.65 -10.93
C ALA A 388 -22.35 -16.60 -11.77
N ALA A 389 -23.53 -16.75 -11.14
CA ALA A 389 -24.82 -16.67 -11.83
C ALA A 389 -25.26 -15.24 -12.20
N ALA A 390 -24.60 -14.23 -11.62
CA ALA A 390 -24.90 -12.81 -11.87
C ALA A 390 -23.96 -12.16 -12.91
N GLU A 391 -23.02 -12.93 -13.48
CA GLU A 391 -22.20 -12.56 -14.63
C GLU A 391 -22.99 -12.79 -15.93
#